data_0a8733bce6bd71ecc96310900659639c
#
_entry.id   0a8733bce6bd71ecc96310900659639c
#
_cell.length_a   1.000
_cell.length_b   1.000
_cell.length_c   1.000
_cell.angle_alpha   90.00
_cell.angle_beta   90.00
_cell.angle_gamma   90.00
#
_symmetry.space_group_name_H-M   'P 1'
#
loop_
_entity.id
_entity.type
_entity.pdbx_description
1 polymer ?
#
loop_
_entity_poly.entity_id
_entity_poly.type
_entity_poly.pdbx_seq_one_letter_code
_entity_poly.pdbx_strand_id
1 'polypeptide(L)'
;MKRALALLCFAVCAGPLAAAEPAAKADSAKGQNIANKVCAACHGADGNSPTSANPKLASQVPEYLQKQLANFKPAAGKRAERENPIMGGMVAGLSVEDMRDVAVYYAAQRTKPGAVKSRDAFALGRKIWRGGDMSKGLPACAACHGANGAGLPAQYPRLAGQYAEYTEAQLKAFRSSERRNDANRMMQAIAARMSDPEIRAVADYIGGVR
;
A
#
# COMPACT_ATOMS: atom_id res chain seq x y z
N MET A 1 -31.12 21.35 -65.31
CA MET A 1 -31.08 20.52 -64.09
C MET A 1 -30.20 21.20 -63.09
N LYS A 2 -30.78 21.90 -62.07
CA LYS A 2 -30.05 22.63 -61.02
C LYS A 2 -30.09 21.78 -59.76
N ARG A 3 -28.89 21.31 -59.30
CA ARG A 3 -28.74 20.57 -58.04
C ARG A 3 -28.55 21.57 -56.92
N ALA A 4 -29.46 21.65 -55.99
CA ALA A 4 -29.33 22.43 -54.76
C ALA A 4 -28.50 21.62 -53.75
N LEU A 5 -27.41 22.18 -53.24
CA LEU A 5 -26.55 21.63 -52.19
C LEU A 5 -27.06 22.15 -50.84
N ALA A 6 -27.64 21.25 -50.03
CA ALA A 6 -28.07 21.60 -48.70
C ALA A 6 -26.88 21.49 -47.71
N LEU A 7 -26.48 22.61 -47.14
CA LEU A 7 -25.50 22.68 -46.04
C LEU A 7 -26.23 22.31 -44.74
N LEU A 8 -25.87 21.16 -44.14
CA LEU A 8 -26.23 20.81 -42.76
C LEU A 8 -25.28 21.51 -41.80
N CYS A 9 -25.75 22.51 -41.08
CA CYS A 9 -25.03 23.11 -39.95
C CYS A 9 -25.17 22.20 -38.71
N PHE A 10 -24.08 21.51 -38.30
CA PHE A 10 -24.02 20.85 -37.00
C PHE A 10 -23.76 21.90 -35.94
N ALA A 11 -24.74 22.20 -35.11
CA ALA A 11 -24.60 22.99 -33.90
C ALA A 11 -23.94 22.12 -32.82
N VAL A 12 -22.67 22.35 -32.53
CA VAL A 12 -21.98 21.72 -31.41
C VAL A 12 -22.41 22.42 -30.12
N CYS A 13 -23.27 21.79 -29.33
CA CYS A 13 -23.58 22.24 -27.99
C CYS A 13 -22.37 22.00 -27.07
N ALA A 14 -21.54 23.03 -26.85
CA ALA A 14 -20.54 23.04 -25.81
C ALA A 14 -21.24 23.22 -24.44
N GLY A 15 -21.49 22.13 -23.73
CA GLY A 15 -21.91 22.17 -22.33
C GLY A 15 -20.77 22.70 -21.45
N PRO A 16 -21.08 23.38 -20.32
CA PRO A 16 -20.04 23.87 -19.42
C PRO A 16 -19.24 22.69 -18.84
N LEU A 17 -17.93 22.66 -19.08
CA LEU A 17 -17.02 21.81 -18.32
C LEU A 17 -17.05 22.29 -16.86
N ALA A 18 -17.69 21.53 -15.98
CA ALA A 18 -17.56 21.74 -14.56
C ALA A 18 -16.07 21.49 -14.18
N ALA A 19 -15.36 22.55 -13.84
CA ALA A 19 -14.01 22.45 -13.29
C ALA A 19 -14.12 21.63 -12.00
N ALA A 20 -13.39 20.51 -11.91
CA ALA A 20 -13.29 19.75 -10.68
C ALA A 20 -12.66 20.65 -9.60
N GLU A 21 -13.36 20.83 -8.48
CA GLU A 21 -12.81 21.56 -7.35
C GLU A 21 -11.48 20.91 -6.92
N PRO A 22 -10.43 21.71 -6.61
CA PRO A 22 -9.18 21.17 -6.14
C PRO A 22 -9.44 20.37 -4.84
N ALA A 23 -8.97 19.13 -4.80
CA ALA A 23 -9.11 18.28 -3.62
C ALA A 23 -8.59 19.02 -2.39
N ALA A 24 -9.41 19.17 -1.35
CA ALA A 24 -9.03 19.87 -0.13
C ALA A 24 -7.71 19.31 0.42
N LYS A 25 -6.85 20.19 0.93
CA LYS A 25 -5.57 19.82 1.52
C LYS A 25 -5.79 18.89 2.72
N ALA A 26 -4.96 17.86 2.88
CA ALA A 26 -5.03 16.95 4.02
C ALA A 26 -4.76 17.68 5.34
N ASP A 27 -5.53 17.35 6.37
CA ASP A 27 -5.40 17.88 7.73
C ASP A 27 -4.74 16.85 8.65
N SER A 28 -3.43 17.02 8.90
CA SER A 28 -2.66 16.12 9.75
C SER A 28 -3.09 16.17 11.23
N ALA A 29 -3.62 17.31 11.73
CA ALA A 29 -4.09 17.41 13.10
C ALA A 29 -5.40 16.63 13.30
N LYS A 30 -6.31 16.71 12.35
CA LYS A 30 -7.52 15.87 12.32
C LYS A 30 -7.12 14.39 12.18
N GLY A 31 -6.15 14.08 11.32
CA GLY A 31 -5.59 12.74 11.17
C GLY A 31 -5.04 12.17 12.48
N GLN A 32 -4.33 12.98 13.27
CA GLN A 32 -3.83 12.61 14.59
C GLN A 32 -4.97 12.29 15.58
N ASN A 33 -6.01 13.10 15.58
CA ASN A 33 -7.17 12.86 16.45
C ASN A 33 -7.87 11.53 16.13
N ILE A 34 -8.04 11.22 14.86
CA ILE A 34 -8.60 9.95 14.41
C ILE A 34 -7.66 8.79 14.75
N ALA A 35 -6.37 8.93 14.48
CA ALA A 35 -5.35 7.94 14.77
C ALA A 35 -5.35 7.56 16.27
N ASN A 36 -5.40 8.54 17.17
CA ASN A 36 -5.40 8.30 18.59
C ASN A 36 -6.67 7.58 19.10
N LYS A 37 -7.82 7.84 18.48
CA LYS A 37 -9.10 7.26 18.92
C LYS A 37 -9.36 5.87 18.32
N VAL A 38 -8.90 5.63 17.08
CA VAL A 38 -9.29 4.46 16.30
C VAL A 38 -8.12 3.50 16.07
N CYS A 39 -6.92 4.01 15.80
CA CYS A 39 -5.82 3.21 15.26
C CYS A 39 -4.75 2.87 16.31
N ALA A 40 -4.54 3.76 17.29
CA ALA A 40 -3.38 3.73 18.19
C ALA A 40 -3.30 2.49 19.07
N ALA A 41 -4.43 1.91 19.47
CA ALA A 41 -4.46 0.69 20.29
C ALA A 41 -3.69 -0.48 19.66
N CYS A 42 -3.73 -0.59 18.32
CA CYS A 42 -3.08 -1.68 17.58
C CYS A 42 -1.80 -1.22 16.89
N HIS A 43 -1.79 0.01 16.33
CA HIS A 43 -0.68 0.49 15.49
C HIS A 43 0.27 1.46 16.21
N GLY A 44 -0.01 1.83 17.46
CA GLY A 44 0.70 2.88 18.18
C GLY A 44 0.27 4.28 17.74
N ALA A 45 0.30 5.24 18.67
CA ALA A 45 -0.03 6.63 18.36
C ALA A 45 0.93 7.23 17.32
N ASP A 46 2.20 6.82 17.35
CA ASP A 46 3.26 7.20 16.43
C ASP A 46 3.37 6.25 15.20
N GLY A 47 2.43 5.33 15.04
CA GLY A 47 2.45 4.35 13.94
C GLY A 47 3.52 3.27 14.07
N ASN A 48 4.21 3.18 15.21
CA ASN A 48 5.12 2.07 15.51
C ASN A 48 4.40 1.07 16.41
N SER A 49 3.71 0.13 15.78
CA SER A 49 2.97 -0.91 16.49
C SER A 49 3.82 -1.58 17.59
N PRO A 50 3.25 -1.86 18.76
CA PRO A 50 3.98 -2.56 19.82
C PRO A 50 4.17 -4.05 19.54
N THR A 51 3.46 -4.64 18.57
CA THR A 51 3.51 -6.06 18.25
C THR A 51 3.64 -6.31 16.76
N SER A 52 4.26 -7.44 16.38
CA SER A 52 4.38 -7.85 14.97
C SER A 52 3.07 -8.34 14.34
N ALA A 53 2.03 -8.54 15.13
CA ALA A 53 0.69 -8.87 14.64
C ALA A 53 0.07 -7.72 13.82
N ASN A 54 0.44 -6.48 14.15
CA ASN A 54 -0.05 -5.29 13.48
C ASN A 54 1.11 -4.58 12.77
N PRO A 55 0.94 -4.10 11.52
CA PRO A 55 2.03 -3.44 10.80
C PRO A 55 2.37 -2.08 11.40
N LYS A 56 3.64 -1.68 11.24
CA LYS A 56 4.06 -0.30 11.40
C LYS A 56 3.48 0.54 10.28
N LEU A 57 2.94 1.70 10.62
CA LEU A 57 2.37 2.69 9.70
C LEU A 57 3.25 3.93 9.53
N ALA A 58 4.15 4.17 10.49
CA ALA A 58 5.08 5.31 10.50
C ALA A 58 5.95 5.35 9.23
N SER A 59 6.14 6.54 8.67
CA SER A 59 6.89 6.81 7.44
C SER A 59 6.38 6.04 6.20
N GLN A 60 5.18 5.50 6.24
CA GLN A 60 4.61 4.84 5.06
C GLN A 60 4.16 5.89 4.05
N VAL A 61 4.19 5.53 2.76
CA VAL A 61 3.70 6.37 1.66
C VAL A 61 2.22 6.70 1.89
N PRO A 62 1.83 7.99 1.97
CA PRO A 62 0.47 8.37 2.37
C PRO A 62 -0.60 7.87 1.38
N GLU A 63 -0.33 7.91 0.08
CA GLU A 63 -1.26 7.40 -0.93
C GLU A 63 -1.47 5.89 -0.80
N TYR A 64 -0.42 5.16 -0.41
CA TYR A 64 -0.55 3.74 -0.12
C TYR A 64 -1.40 3.48 1.12
N LEU A 65 -1.21 4.25 2.21
CA LEU A 65 -2.05 4.14 3.41
C LEU A 65 -3.51 4.42 3.09
N GLN A 66 -3.79 5.54 2.40
CA GLN A 66 -5.14 5.90 1.99
C GLN A 66 -5.78 4.78 1.14
N LYS A 67 -5.04 4.26 0.15
CA LYS A 67 -5.49 3.13 -0.67
C LYS A 67 -5.82 1.90 0.19
N GLN A 68 -4.97 1.55 1.16
CA GLN A 68 -5.23 0.38 2.00
C GLN A 68 -6.49 0.58 2.85
N LEU A 69 -6.67 1.76 3.47
CA LEU A 69 -7.87 2.08 4.24
C LEU A 69 -9.13 1.98 3.36
N ALA A 70 -9.10 2.54 2.17
CA ALA A 70 -10.20 2.45 1.21
C ALA A 70 -10.48 0.99 0.79
N ASN A 71 -9.44 0.19 0.55
CA ASN A 71 -9.60 -1.20 0.13
C ASN A 71 -10.15 -2.12 1.23
N PHE A 72 -9.97 -1.78 2.52
CA PHE A 72 -10.63 -2.50 3.62
C PHE A 72 -12.12 -2.18 3.74
N LYS A 73 -12.58 -1.03 3.20
CA LYS A 73 -13.98 -0.61 3.26
C LYS A 73 -14.74 -1.23 2.09
N PRO A 74 -15.78 -2.03 2.34
CA PRO A 74 -16.60 -2.56 1.25
C PRO A 74 -17.37 -1.43 0.57
N ALA A 75 -17.41 -1.43 -0.76
CA ALA A 75 -18.34 -0.58 -1.51
C ALA A 75 -19.75 -1.17 -1.47
N ALA A 76 -20.78 -0.34 -1.73
CA ALA A 76 -22.17 -0.78 -1.72
C ALA A 76 -22.37 -2.02 -2.62
N GLY A 77 -22.84 -3.12 -2.05
CA GLY A 77 -23.08 -4.39 -2.75
C GLY A 77 -21.85 -5.16 -3.20
N LYS A 78 -20.62 -4.75 -2.78
CA LYS A 78 -19.37 -5.44 -3.15
C LYS A 78 -18.58 -5.83 -1.91
N ARG A 79 -17.78 -6.90 -2.02
CA ARG A 79 -16.80 -7.26 -1.00
C ARG A 79 -15.64 -6.24 -1.00
N ALA A 80 -14.98 -6.08 0.15
CA ALA A 80 -13.77 -5.29 0.25
C ALA A 80 -12.67 -5.84 -0.69
N GLU A 81 -11.92 -4.97 -1.34
CA GLU A 81 -10.78 -5.38 -2.19
C GLU A 81 -9.66 -6.04 -1.37
N ARG A 82 -9.55 -5.64 -0.09
CA ARG A 82 -8.68 -6.24 0.90
C ARG A 82 -9.51 -6.68 2.09
N GLU A 83 -9.78 -7.96 2.18
CA GLU A 83 -10.62 -8.50 3.25
C GLU A 83 -9.82 -8.63 4.55
N ASN A 84 -10.31 -8.02 5.61
CA ASN A 84 -9.86 -8.18 6.99
C ASN A 84 -10.98 -7.69 7.91
N PRO A 85 -11.63 -8.58 8.68
CA PRO A 85 -12.78 -8.20 9.50
C PRO A 85 -12.48 -7.10 10.53
N ILE A 86 -11.28 -7.14 11.15
CA ILE A 86 -10.88 -6.13 12.13
C ILE A 86 -10.73 -4.78 11.45
N MET A 87 -9.92 -4.71 10.38
CA MET A 87 -9.70 -3.45 9.67
C MET A 87 -10.96 -2.93 9.00
N GLY A 88 -11.81 -3.80 8.46
CA GLY A 88 -13.11 -3.43 7.91
C GLY A 88 -13.99 -2.71 8.94
N GLY A 89 -14.03 -3.20 10.17
CA GLY A 89 -14.72 -2.54 11.28
C GLY A 89 -14.10 -1.18 11.62
N MET A 90 -12.76 -1.09 11.67
CA MET A 90 -12.04 0.16 12.00
C MET A 90 -12.28 1.28 10.97
N VAL A 91 -12.38 0.94 9.69
CA VAL A 91 -12.56 1.94 8.61
C VAL A 91 -14.02 2.23 8.26
N ALA A 92 -14.97 1.49 8.82
CA ALA A 92 -16.38 1.57 8.43
C ALA A 92 -16.95 3.01 8.52
N GLY A 93 -16.63 3.73 9.59
CA GLY A 93 -17.08 5.11 9.84
C GLY A 93 -16.21 6.20 9.22
N LEU A 94 -15.09 5.86 8.57
CA LEU A 94 -14.18 6.87 8.01
C LEU A 94 -14.66 7.35 6.64
N SER A 95 -14.62 8.67 6.41
CA SER A 95 -14.75 9.27 5.08
C SER A 95 -13.47 9.13 4.27
N VAL A 96 -13.50 9.46 2.99
CA VAL A 96 -12.30 9.49 2.12
C VAL A 96 -11.30 10.53 2.63
N GLU A 97 -11.80 11.67 3.12
CA GLU A 97 -11.01 12.74 3.72
C GLU A 97 -10.35 12.27 5.02
N ASP A 98 -11.10 11.59 5.90
CA ASP A 98 -10.55 11.03 7.14
C ASP A 98 -9.41 10.04 6.87
N MET A 99 -9.59 9.17 5.86
CA MET A 99 -8.55 8.22 5.45
C MET A 99 -7.30 8.92 4.93
N ARG A 100 -7.46 10.03 4.18
CA ARG A 100 -6.35 10.85 3.70
C ARG A 100 -5.63 11.56 4.86
N ASP A 101 -6.38 12.14 5.79
CA ASP A 101 -5.86 12.87 6.94
C ASP A 101 -5.04 11.94 7.85
N VAL A 102 -5.56 10.75 8.16
CA VAL A 102 -4.84 9.68 8.90
C VAL A 102 -3.59 9.22 8.16
N ALA A 103 -3.68 9.05 6.84
CA ALA A 103 -2.56 8.62 6.01
C ALA A 103 -1.40 9.62 6.07
N VAL A 104 -1.69 10.92 5.93
CA VAL A 104 -0.67 11.99 6.02
C VAL A 104 -0.09 12.07 7.44
N TYR A 105 -0.92 11.93 8.47
CA TYR A 105 -0.43 11.91 9.85
C TYR A 105 0.61 10.80 10.08
N TYR A 106 0.29 9.54 9.73
CA TYR A 106 1.23 8.43 9.93
C TYR A 106 2.44 8.48 9.00
N ALA A 107 2.28 9.01 7.78
CA ALA A 107 3.39 9.22 6.86
C ALA A 107 4.46 10.17 7.43
N ALA A 108 4.05 11.17 8.20
CA ALA A 108 4.94 12.14 8.85
C ALA A 108 5.65 11.57 10.10
N GLN A 109 5.22 10.44 10.63
CA GLN A 109 5.85 9.83 11.80
C GLN A 109 7.15 9.11 11.42
N ARG A 110 8.09 8.99 12.38
CA ARG A 110 9.36 8.29 12.16
C ARG A 110 9.23 6.81 12.49
N THR A 111 9.56 5.95 11.52
CA THR A 111 9.63 4.50 11.75
C THR A 111 10.79 4.17 12.70
N LYS A 112 10.49 3.45 13.78
CA LYS A 112 11.52 2.84 14.62
C LYS A 112 12.21 1.72 13.85
N PRO A 113 13.56 1.71 13.78
CA PRO A 113 14.28 0.69 13.03
C PRO A 113 13.98 -0.70 13.57
N GLY A 114 13.97 -1.67 12.69
CA GLY A 114 13.99 -3.08 13.02
C GLY A 114 15.41 -3.64 12.96
N ALA A 115 15.53 -4.95 13.07
CA ALA A 115 16.78 -5.68 12.95
C ALA A 115 16.56 -6.98 12.17
N VAL A 116 17.60 -7.45 11.50
CA VAL A 116 17.66 -8.82 10.97
C VAL A 116 17.82 -9.76 12.16
N LYS A 117 16.99 -10.79 12.22
CA LYS A 117 16.98 -11.77 13.33
C LYS A 117 17.83 -13.01 13.02
N SER A 118 17.85 -13.43 11.74
CA SER A 118 18.54 -14.64 11.30
C SER A 118 19.79 -14.31 10.48
N ARG A 119 20.98 -14.64 11.03
CA ARG A 119 22.24 -14.53 10.30
C ARG A 119 22.29 -15.47 9.08
N ASP A 120 21.76 -16.67 9.22
CA ASP A 120 21.80 -17.69 8.16
C ASP A 120 20.91 -17.30 6.98
N ALA A 121 19.75 -16.69 7.25
CA ALA A 121 18.84 -16.21 6.23
C ALA A 121 19.28 -14.88 5.56
N PHE A 122 20.21 -14.14 6.19
CA PHE A 122 20.62 -12.82 5.75
C PHE A 122 21.16 -12.80 4.31
N ALA A 123 22.04 -13.76 3.97
CA ALA A 123 22.65 -13.81 2.63
C ALA A 123 21.59 -14.05 1.54
N LEU A 124 20.66 -14.96 1.78
CA LEU A 124 19.55 -15.24 0.86
C LEU A 124 18.59 -14.04 0.76
N GLY A 125 18.19 -13.46 1.89
CA GLY A 125 17.32 -12.30 1.93
C GLY A 125 17.91 -11.10 1.18
N ARG A 126 19.20 -10.82 1.39
CA ARG A 126 19.95 -9.77 0.66
C ARG A 126 20.03 -10.05 -0.84
N LYS A 127 20.30 -11.30 -1.24
CA LYS A 127 20.35 -11.70 -2.64
C LYS A 127 19.01 -11.43 -3.31
N ILE A 128 17.91 -11.89 -2.73
CA ILE A 128 16.55 -11.70 -3.29
C ILE A 128 16.20 -10.21 -3.31
N TRP A 129 16.46 -9.48 -2.24
CA TRP A 129 16.18 -8.05 -2.18
C TRP A 129 16.86 -7.27 -3.30
N ARG A 130 18.16 -7.50 -3.52
CA ARG A 130 19.00 -6.71 -4.42
C ARG A 130 19.03 -7.24 -5.85
N GLY A 131 18.94 -8.54 -6.04
CA GLY A 131 19.16 -9.20 -7.32
C GLY A 131 17.98 -10.04 -7.83
N GLY A 132 17.04 -10.39 -6.96
CA GLY A 132 16.00 -11.35 -7.32
C GLY A 132 16.54 -12.75 -7.59
N ASP A 133 15.84 -13.48 -8.44
CA ASP A 133 16.26 -14.77 -8.99
C ASP A 133 15.81 -14.89 -10.47
N MET A 134 16.72 -14.63 -11.37
CA MET A 134 16.44 -14.63 -12.81
C MET A 134 16.00 -16.01 -13.33
N SER A 135 16.47 -17.11 -12.72
CA SER A 135 16.08 -18.46 -13.12
C SER A 135 14.59 -18.74 -12.90
N LYS A 136 13.97 -18.03 -11.95
CA LYS A 136 12.54 -18.09 -11.64
C LYS A 136 11.74 -16.91 -12.21
N GLY A 137 12.40 -15.99 -12.90
CA GLY A 137 11.78 -14.73 -13.31
C GLY A 137 11.35 -13.87 -12.12
N LEU A 138 12.02 -13.99 -10.95
CA LEU A 138 11.77 -13.21 -9.75
C LEU A 138 12.61 -11.92 -9.79
N PRO A 139 11.99 -10.73 -9.95
CA PRO A 139 12.73 -9.48 -9.99
C PRO A 139 13.26 -9.10 -8.61
N ALA A 140 14.28 -8.22 -8.57
CA ALA A 140 14.76 -7.63 -7.33
C ALA A 140 13.67 -6.78 -6.67
N CYS A 141 13.38 -7.00 -5.39
CA CYS A 141 12.39 -6.22 -4.64
C CYS A 141 12.77 -4.73 -4.61
N ALA A 142 14.07 -4.45 -4.49
CA ALA A 142 14.62 -3.09 -4.47
C ALA A 142 14.33 -2.29 -5.75
N ALA A 143 14.10 -2.95 -6.90
CA ALA A 143 13.81 -2.27 -8.16
C ALA A 143 12.50 -1.46 -8.11
N CYS A 144 11.52 -1.93 -7.34
CA CYS A 144 10.23 -1.24 -7.17
C CYS A 144 10.10 -0.57 -5.80
N HIS A 145 10.62 -1.20 -4.74
CA HIS A 145 10.48 -0.67 -3.37
C HIS A 145 11.63 0.24 -2.94
N GLY A 146 12.58 0.55 -3.84
CA GLY A 146 13.75 1.37 -3.56
C GLY A 146 14.88 0.57 -2.90
N ALA A 147 16.14 0.95 -3.17
CA ALA A 147 17.32 0.22 -2.67
C ALA A 147 17.35 0.13 -1.13
N ASN A 148 16.93 1.21 -0.47
CA ASN A 148 16.79 1.31 0.99
C ASN A 148 15.39 0.95 1.51
N GLY A 149 14.50 0.45 0.66
CA GLY A 149 13.14 0.06 1.05
C GLY A 149 12.21 1.19 1.45
N ALA A 150 12.53 2.43 1.07
CA ALA A 150 11.72 3.60 1.40
C ALA A 150 10.37 3.64 0.63
N GLY A 151 10.25 2.84 -0.40
CA GLY A 151 9.12 2.88 -1.32
C GLY A 151 9.27 3.95 -2.40
N LEU A 152 8.32 3.98 -3.30
CA LEU A 152 8.15 5.00 -4.34
C LEU A 152 6.68 5.43 -4.36
N PRO A 153 6.39 6.71 -4.11
CA PRO A 153 5.01 7.22 -4.22
C PRO A 153 4.49 7.05 -5.65
N ALA A 154 3.22 6.80 -5.85
CA ALA A 154 2.16 6.45 -4.89
C ALA A 154 1.96 4.92 -4.79
N GLN A 155 2.61 4.14 -5.64
CA GLN A 155 2.27 2.74 -5.89
C GLN A 155 3.05 1.73 -5.05
N TYR A 156 4.32 2.02 -4.78
CA TYR A 156 5.20 1.06 -4.11
C TYR A 156 5.41 1.46 -2.65
N PRO A 157 4.89 0.66 -1.70
CA PRO A 157 4.99 1.01 -0.28
C PRO A 157 6.41 0.92 0.25
N ARG A 158 6.65 1.70 1.31
CA ARG A 158 7.80 1.51 2.17
C ARG A 158 7.76 0.13 2.81
N LEU A 159 8.87 -0.58 2.78
CA LEU A 159 9.05 -1.88 3.42
C LEU A 159 10.09 -1.85 4.54
N ALA A 160 11.06 -0.93 4.44
CA ALA A 160 12.17 -0.81 5.40
C ALA A 160 11.69 -0.69 6.84
N GLY A 161 12.22 -1.55 7.71
CA GLY A 161 11.92 -1.56 9.13
C GLY A 161 10.56 -2.16 9.50
N GLN A 162 9.81 -2.71 8.55
CA GLN A 162 8.56 -3.43 8.82
C GLN A 162 8.84 -4.75 9.52
N TYR A 163 7.88 -5.24 10.29
CA TYR A 163 7.98 -6.53 10.95
C TYR A 163 8.12 -7.67 9.93
N ALA A 164 9.08 -8.57 10.19
CA ALA A 164 9.32 -9.73 9.34
C ALA A 164 8.08 -10.63 9.26
N GLU A 165 7.43 -10.87 10.39
CA GLU A 165 6.23 -11.70 10.50
C GLU A 165 5.08 -11.13 9.67
N TYR A 166 4.88 -9.81 9.72
CA TYR A 166 3.87 -9.15 8.90
C TYR A 166 4.22 -9.23 7.41
N THR A 167 5.48 -8.98 7.05
CA THR A 167 5.94 -9.05 5.65
C THR A 167 5.80 -10.46 5.09
N GLU A 168 6.19 -11.47 5.86
CA GLU A 168 6.00 -12.89 5.51
C GLU A 168 4.53 -13.22 5.27
N ALA A 169 3.65 -12.84 6.20
CA ALA A 169 2.21 -13.05 6.08
C ALA A 169 1.63 -12.39 4.82
N GLN A 170 2.06 -11.15 4.51
CA GLN A 170 1.57 -10.46 3.31
C GLN A 170 2.05 -11.12 2.01
N LEU A 171 3.31 -11.55 1.93
CA LEU A 171 3.82 -12.27 0.76
C LEU A 171 3.09 -13.60 0.56
N LYS A 172 2.82 -14.35 1.63
CA LYS A 172 2.01 -15.57 1.57
C LYS A 172 0.58 -15.30 1.13
N ALA A 173 -0.05 -14.24 1.65
CA ALA A 173 -1.40 -13.85 1.27
C ALA A 173 -1.50 -13.40 -0.21
N PHE A 174 -0.48 -12.73 -0.75
CA PHE A 174 -0.40 -12.46 -2.19
C PHE A 174 -0.22 -13.75 -3.00
N ARG A 175 0.62 -14.68 -2.53
CA ARG A 175 0.87 -15.97 -3.20
C ARG A 175 -0.39 -16.84 -3.27
N SER A 176 -1.17 -16.88 -2.20
CA SER A 176 -2.45 -17.61 -2.13
C SER A 176 -3.63 -16.86 -2.78
N SER A 177 -3.43 -15.62 -3.21
CA SER A 177 -4.47 -14.72 -3.70
C SER A 177 -5.55 -14.33 -2.66
N GLU A 178 -5.31 -14.58 -1.36
CA GLU A 178 -6.11 -13.98 -0.28
C GLU A 178 -6.00 -12.46 -0.28
N ARG A 179 -4.80 -11.95 -0.51
CA ARG A 179 -4.57 -10.54 -0.77
C ARG A 179 -4.42 -10.33 -2.27
N ARG A 180 -5.34 -9.55 -2.86
CA ARG A 180 -5.44 -9.33 -4.33
C ARG A 180 -5.70 -7.87 -4.72
N ASN A 181 -5.43 -6.95 -3.80
CA ASN A 181 -5.63 -5.52 -4.02
C ASN A 181 -4.40 -4.81 -4.65
N ASP A 182 -3.52 -5.57 -5.25
CA ASP A 182 -2.35 -5.11 -5.98
C ASP A 182 -2.71 -4.82 -7.46
N ALA A 183 -2.19 -3.69 -7.98
CA ALA A 183 -2.42 -3.32 -9.37
C ALA A 183 -1.85 -4.39 -10.32
N ASN A 184 -2.65 -4.79 -11.31
CA ASN A 184 -2.26 -5.76 -12.34
C ASN A 184 -1.75 -7.10 -11.78
N ARG A 185 -2.13 -7.47 -10.56
CA ARG A 185 -1.69 -8.69 -9.87
C ARG A 185 -0.17 -8.80 -9.74
N MET A 186 0.51 -7.67 -9.68
CA MET A 186 1.98 -7.61 -9.68
C MET A 186 2.59 -8.38 -8.51
N MET A 187 2.17 -8.09 -7.27
CA MET A 187 2.70 -8.77 -6.10
C MET A 187 2.26 -10.24 -6.02
N GLN A 188 1.07 -10.57 -6.51
CA GLN A 188 0.63 -11.96 -6.66
C GLN A 188 1.58 -12.73 -7.60
N ALA A 189 1.88 -12.17 -8.77
CA ALA A 189 2.78 -12.79 -9.74
C ALA A 189 4.22 -12.95 -9.21
N ILE A 190 4.72 -11.97 -8.43
CA ILE A 190 6.03 -12.03 -7.79
C ILE A 190 6.04 -13.10 -6.69
N ALA A 191 5.07 -13.06 -5.77
CA ALA A 191 5.00 -13.98 -4.64
C ALA A 191 4.79 -15.44 -5.06
N ALA A 192 4.07 -15.68 -6.18
CA ALA A 192 3.88 -17.01 -6.75
C ALA A 192 5.20 -17.71 -7.13
N ARG A 193 6.27 -16.95 -7.38
CA ARG A 193 7.60 -17.48 -7.72
C ARG A 193 8.47 -17.81 -6.51
N MET A 194 8.02 -17.46 -5.31
CA MET A 194 8.82 -17.56 -4.09
C MET A 194 8.47 -18.81 -3.29
N SER A 195 9.50 -19.50 -2.82
CA SER A 195 9.37 -20.56 -1.82
C SER A 195 9.24 -19.98 -0.40
N ASP A 196 8.78 -20.78 0.56
CA ASP A 196 8.68 -20.37 1.97
C ASP A 196 10.02 -19.93 2.58
N PRO A 197 11.14 -20.63 2.34
CA PRO A 197 12.45 -20.15 2.81
C PRO A 197 12.83 -18.77 2.24
N GLU A 198 12.55 -18.53 0.96
CA GLU A 198 12.83 -17.23 0.31
C GLU A 198 11.95 -16.11 0.88
N ILE A 199 10.67 -16.38 1.09
CA ILE A 199 9.74 -15.42 1.71
C ILE A 199 10.22 -15.07 3.12
N ARG A 200 10.56 -16.06 3.95
CA ARG A 200 11.07 -15.82 5.30
C ARG A 200 12.38 -15.03 5.28
N ALA A 201 13.31 -15.39 4.40
CA ALA A 201 14.62 -14.76 4.33
C ALA A 201 14.50 -13.28 3.90
N VAL A 202 13.72 -12.98 2.87
CA VAL A 202 13.56 -11.59 2.43
C VAL A 202 12.74 -10.76 3.42
N ALA A 203 11.75 -11.35 4.09
CA ALA A 203 10.96 -10.67 5.12
C ALA A 203 11.83 -10.27 6.32
N ASP A 204 12.70 -11.17 6.78
CA ASP A 204 13.66 -10.87 7.86
C ASP A 204 14.68 -9.80 7.44
N TYR A 205 15.22 -9.89 6.22
CA TYR A 205 16.13 -8.89 5.67
C TYR A 205 15.47 -7.50 5.62
N ILE A 206 14.23 -7.39 5.16
CA ILE A 206 13.44 -6.14 5.10
C ILE A 206 13.32 -5.48 6.47
N GLY A 207 13.18 -6.26 7.53
CA GLY A 207 13.13 -5.73 8.90
C GLY A 207 14.35 -4.91 9.28
N GLY A 208 15.51 -5.21 8.72
CA GLY A 208 16.80 -4.52 8.97
C GLY A 208 17.25 -3.53 7.89
N VAL A 209 16.54 -3.40 6.77
CA VAL A 209 16.87 -2.46 5.68
C VAL A 209 16.70 -1.01 6.15
N ARG A 210 17.65 -0.15 5.79
CA ARG A 210 17.70 1.28 6.16
C ARG A 210 18.09 2.14 4.97
#